data_2f1e2f3232b264d409e337e6e90739d5
#
_entry.id   2f1e2f3232b264d409e337e6e90739d5
#
_cell.length_a   1.000
_cell.length_b   1.000
_cell.length_c   1.000
_cell.angle_alpha   90.00
_cell.angle_beta   90.00
_cell.angle_gamma   90.00
#
_symmetry.space_group_name_H-M   'P 1'
#
loop_
_entity.id
_entity.type
_entity.pdbx_description
1 polymer ?
#
loop_
_entity_poly.entity_id
_entity_poly.type
_entity_poly.pdbx_seq_one_letter_code
_entity_poly.pdbx_strand_id
1 'polypeptide(L)'
;MSKFKVILSWVGIILLGLAHGLLEDIMFIRVLVEYIPASWDLTGDIFFIFTVPLAQLMTFAITGTLAWRFLGLRHLPKLVTFWGCWILARSAFLTFAQNPIGDIAIYLSWITLWCFLVGLYARRRSKLGDDAG
;
A
#
# COMPACT_ATOMS: atom_id res chain seq x y z
N MET A 1 -18.46 -18.89 9.97
CA MET A 1 -18.11 -18.54 8.57
C MET A 1 -17.70 -19.81 7.84
N SER A 2 -18.14 -20.03 6.61
CA SER A 2 -17.74 -21.21 5.85
C SER A 2 -16.25 -21.19 5.53
N LYS A 3 -15.60 -22.36 5.49
CA LYS A 3 -14.18 -22.49 5.12
C LYS A 3 -13.89 -21.82 3.76
N PHE A 4 -14.85 -21.89 2.85
CA PHE A 4 -14.74 -21.26 1.53
C PHE A 4 -14.59 -19.73 1.62
N LYS A 5 -15.40 -19.07 2.44
CA LYS A 5 -15.30 -17.60 2.63
C LYS A 5 -13.97 -17.18 3.26
N VAL A 6 -13.44 -17.98 4.18
CA VAL A 6 -12.12 -17.75 4.78
C VAL A 6 -11.02 -17.81 3.71
N ILE A 7 -11.01 -18.89 2.92
CA ILE A 7 -10.03 -19.07 1.84
C ILE A 7 -10.15 -17.93 0.82
N LEU A 8 -11.36 -17.59 0.41
CA LEU A 8 -11.60 -16.52 -0.56
C LEU A 8 -11.07 -15.16 -0.06
N SER A 9 -11.26 -14.87 1.24
CA SER A 9 -10.74 -13.64 1.82
C SER A 9 -9.21 -13.56 1.83
N TRP A 10 -8.53 -14.68 2.09
CA TRP A 10 -7.06 -14.76 2.03
C TRP A 10 -6.54 -14.61 0.60
N VAL A 11 -7.16 -15.31 -0.34
CA VAL A 11 -6.83 -15.16 -1.77
C VAL A 11 -7.03 -13.72 -2.21
N GLY A 12 -8.12 -13.08 -1.80
CA GLY A 12 -8.38 -11.68 -2.08
C GLY A 12 -7.31 -10.74 -1.54
N ILE A 13 -6.83 -10.96 -0.31
CA ILE A 13 -5.74 -10.17 0.30
C ILE A 13 -4.44 -10.31 -0.51
N ILE A 14 -4.08 -11.52 -0.90
CA ILE A 14 -2.87 -11.78 -1.69
C ILE A 14 -2.96 -11.10 -3.05
N LEU A 15 -4.04 -11.35 -3.79
CA LEU A 15 -4.24 -10.76 -5.12
C LEU A 15 -4.28 -9.23 -5.07
N LEU A 16 -4.98 -8.67 -4.09
CA LEU A 16 -5.09 -7.22 -3.95
C LEU A 16 -3.74 -6.59 -3.55
N GLY A 17 -2.99 -7.23 -2.68
CA GLY A 17 -1.64 -6.79 -2.30
C GLY A 17 -0.67 -6.79 -3.49
N LEU A 18 -0.71 -7.82 -4.34
CA LEU A 18 0.08 -7.89 -5.56
C LEU A 18 -0.37 -6.84 -6.59
N ALA A 19 -1.67 -6.71 -6.81
CA ALA A 19 -2.25 -5.74 -7.74
C ALA A 19 -2.00 -4.29 -7.30
N HIS A 20 -1.94 -4.04 -5.99
CA HIS A 20 -1.67 -2.73 -5.44
C HIS A 20 -0.32 -2.16 -5.90
N GLY A 21 0.71 -2.99 -5.96
CA GLY A 21 2.02 -2.58 -6.45
C GLY A 21 2.01 -2.09 -7.91
N LEU A 22 1.13 -2.66 -8.74
CA LEU A 22 0.94 -2.23 -10.12
C LEU A 22 0.08 -0.97 -10.22
N LEU A 23 -1.00 -0.90 -9.43
CA LEU A 23 -1.88 0.27 -9.39
C LEU A 23 -1.17 1.53 -8.91
N GLU A 24 -0.20 1.39 -8.03
CA GLU A 24 0.63 2.49 -7.54
C GLU A 24 1.36 3.23 -8.67
N ASP A 25 1.91 2.50 -9.63
CA ASP A 25 2.55 3.10 -10.79
C ASP A 25 1.57 3.85 -11.68
N ILE A 26 0.40 3.28 -11.90
CA ILE A 26 -0.66 3.94 -12.68
C ILE A 26 -1.06 5.26 -12.01
N MET A 27 -1.25 5.25 -10.70
CA MET A 27 -1.57 6.46 -9.94
C MET A 27 -0.44 7.49 -9.98
N PHE A 28 0.81 7.04 -9.83
CA PHE A 28 1.96 7.93 -9.90
C PHE A 28 2.08 8.59 -11.27
N ILE A 29 2.10 7.81 -12.34
CA ILE A 29 2.33 8.30 -13.71
C ILE A 29 1.12 9.05 -14.24
N ARG A 30 -0.09 8.48 -14.13
CA ARG A 30 -1.29 9.03 -14.74
C ARG A 30 -1.91 10.18 -13.98
N VAL A 31 -1.82 10.17 -12.66
CA VAL A 31 -2.49 11.18 -11.84
C VAL A 31 -1.51 12.24 -11.37
N LEU A 32 -0.40 11.87 -10.74
CA LEU A 32 0.50 12.85 -10.16
C LEU A 32 1.37 13.54 -11.20
N VAL A 33 2.01 12.79 -12.07
CA VAL A 33 2.95 13.36 -13.06
C VAL A 33 2.21 14.21 -14.09
N GLU A 34 1.03 13.76 -14.52
CA GLU A 34 0.22 14.46 -15.54
C GLU A 34 -0.36 15.78 -15.03
N TYR A 35 -0.70 15.87 -13.74
CA TYR A 35 -1.31 17.07 -13.15
C TYR A 35 -0.32 18.04 -12.52
N ILE A 36 0.97 17.70 -12.46
CA ILE A 36 2.00 18.60 -11.95
C ILE A 36 2.35 19.64 -13.02
N PRO A 37 2.30 20.95 -12.71
CA PRO A 37 2.67 21.98 -13.66
C PRO A 37 4.12 21.84 -14.11
N ALA A 38 4.37 21.94 -15.41
CA ALA A 38 5.72 21.88 -15.98
C ALA A 38 6.65 23.01 -15.47
N SER A 39 6.06 24.09 -14.94
CA SER A 39 6.77 25.20 -14.32
C SER A 39 7.41 24.86 -12.96
N TRP A 40 6.96 23.76 -12.34
CA TRP A 40 7.58 23.26 -11.11
C TRP A 40 8.79 22.43 -11.49
N ASP A 41 9.96 22.93 -11.15
CA ASP A 41 11.21 22.18 -11.31
C ASP A 41 11.31 21.13 -10.21
N LEU A 42 10.61 20.03 -10.43
CA LEU A 42 10.51 18.90 -9.50
C LEU A 42 11.46 17.77 -9.94
N THR A 43 12.58 18.14 -10.52
CA THR A 43 13.62 17.17 -10.88
C THR A 43 14.44 16.80 -9.64
N GLY A 44 14.63 15.51 -9.43
CA GLY A 44 15.52 14.98 -8.42
C GLY A 44 14.86 14.43 -7.17
N ASP A 45 15.65 14.23 -6.13
CA ASP A 45 15.30 13.48 -4.92
C ASP A 45 14.13 14.09 -4.12
N ILE A 46 14.01 15.43 -4.12
CA ILE A 46 12.95 16.13 -3.37
C ILE A 46 11.58 15.77 -3.94
N PHE A 47 11.43 15.81 -5.25
CA PHE A 47 10.19 15.40 -5.92
C PHE A 47 9.83 13.94 -5.58
N PHE A 48 10.82 13.06 -5.66
CA PHE A 48 10.66 11.64 -5.40
C PHE A 48 10.23 11.37 -3.94
N ILE A 49 10.84 12.06 -2.98
CA ILE A 49 10.53 11.90 -1.55
C ILE A 49 9.07 12.25 -1.23
N PHE A 50 8.49 13.26 -1.90
CA PHE A 50 7.12 13.69 -1.64
C PHE A 50 6.08 12.97 -2.49
N THR A 51 6.39 12.66 -3.74
CA THR A 51 5.41 12.06 -4.66
C THR A 51 5.19 10.57 -4.43
N VAL A 52 6.21 9.84 -4.04
CA VAL A 52 6.09 8.40 -3.74
C VAL A 52 5.10 8.15 -2.60
N PRO A 53 5.26 8.75 -1.40
CA PRO A 53 4.29 8.52 -0.33
C PRO A 53 2.88 8.99 -0.68
N LEU A 54 2.74 10.07 -1.46
CA LEU A 54 1.44 10.55 -1.90
C LEU A 54 0.75 9.56 -2.84
N ALA A 55 1.46 9.03 -3.83
CA ALA A 55 0.93 8.01 -4.74
C ALA A 55 0.53 6.74 -3.98
N GLN A 56 1.34 6.31 -3.04
CA GLN A 56 1.05 5.16 -2.18
C GLN A 56 -0.19 5.40 -1.32
N LEU A 57 -0.31 6.59 -0.72
CA LEU A 57 -1.47 6.95 0.09
C LEU A 57 -2.76 6.96 -0.74
N MET A 58 -2.74 7.55 -1.93
CA MET A 58 -3.90 7.59 -2.83
C MET A 58 -4.34 6.18 -3.25
N THR A 59 -3.39 5.34 -3.66
CA THR A 59 -3.68 3.96 -4.06
C THR A 59 -4.18 3.16 -2.86
N PHE A 60 -3.56 3.32 -1.71
CA PHE A 60 -3.95 2.64 -0.47
C PHE A 60 -5.31 3.10 0.05
N ALA A 61 -5.68 4.35 -0.14
CA ALA A 61 -7.02 4.84 0.21
C ALA A 61 -8.12 4.07 -0.52
N ILE A 62 -7.88 3.67 -1.76
CA ILE A 62 -8.82 2.88 -2.56
C ILE A 62 -8.76 1.40 -2.18
N THR A 63 -7.61 0.77 -2.38
CA THR A 63 -7.43 -0.67 -2.20
C THR A 63 -7.48 -1.07 -0.73
N GLY A 64 -6.90 -0.29 0.15
CA GLY A 64 -6.91 -0.52 1.59
C GLY A 64 -8.31 -0.42 2.19
N THR A 65 -9.12 0.52 1.74
CA THR A 65 -10.53 0.64 2.15
C THR A 65 -11.33 -0.58 1.73
N LEU A 66 -11.16 -1.05 0.49
CA LEU A 66 -11.79 -2.28 0.01
C LEU A 66 -11.35 -3.50 0.82
N ALA A 67 -10.05 -3.65 1.04
CA ALA A 67 -9.49 -4.75 1.82
C ALA A 67 -9.96 -4.70 3.29
N TRP A 68 -10.02 -3.53 3.88
CA TRP A 68 -10.52 -3.33 5.24
C TRP A 68 -11.97 -3.75 5.38
N ARG A 69 -12.81 -3.27 4.46
CA ARG A 69 -14.26 -3.49 4.53
C ARG A 69 -14.67 -4.91 4.18
N PHE A 70 -14.10 -5.50 3.14
CA PHE A 70 -14.55 -6.77 2.58
C PHE A 70 -13.66 -7.96 2.88
N LEU A 71 -12.36 -7.74 3.08
CA LEU A 71 -11.38 -8.82 3.21
C LEU A 71 -10.82 -8.97 4.63
N GLY A 72 -11.17 -8.07 5.52
CA GLY A 72 -10.73 -8.13 6.92
C GLY A 72 -9.28 -7.71 7.15
N LEU A 73 -8.80 -6.69 6.43
CA LEU A 73 -7.44 -6.14 6.57
C LEU A 73 -7.13 -5.65 8.00
N ARG A 74 -8.16 -5.40 8.81
CA ARG A 74 -8.03 -5.04 10.22
C ARG A 74 -7.35 -6.12 11.08
N HIS A 75 -7.36 -7.37 10.63
CA HIS A 75 -6.69 -8.47 11.33
C HIS A 75 -5.21 -8.49 11.01
N LEU A 76 -4.37 -8.47 12.04
CA LEU A 76 -2.92 -8.36 11.89
C LEU A 76 -2.30 -9.36 10.90
N PRO A 77 -2.64 -10.67 10.93
CA PRO A 77 -2.08 -11.61 9.95
C PRO A 77 -2.38 -11.25 8.51
N LYS A 78 -3.58 -10.75 8.23
CA LYS A 78 -3.97 -10.31 6.88
C LYS A 78 -3.26 -9.03 6.45
N LEU A 79 -3.09 -8.09 7.38
CA LEU A 79 -2.33 -6.87 7.13
C LEU A 79 -0.86 -7.18 6.82
N VAL A 80 -0.24 -8.08 7.56
CA VAL A 80 1.15 -8.53 7.32
C VAL A 80 1.26 -9.22 5.96
N THR A 81 0.31 -10.06 5.60
CA THR A 81 0.27 -10.71 4.28
C THR A 81 0.11 -9.70 3.15
N PHE A 82 -0.78 -8.73 3.29
CA PHE A 82 -0.97 -7.64 2.34
C PHE A 82 0.32 -6.81 2.17
N TRP A 83 0.94 -6.43 3.26
CA TRP A 83 2.22 -5.73 3.26
C TRP A 83 3.31 -6.54 2.54
N GLY A 84 3.45 -7.82 2.87
CA GLY A 84 4.44 -8.71 2.22
C GLY A 84 4.21 -8.85 0.72
N CYS A 85 2.97 -9.01 0.27
CA CYS A 85 2.62 -9.08 -1.15
C CYS A 85 2.88 -7.76 -1.87
N TRP A 86 2.55 -6.64 -1.26
CA TRP A 86 2.84 -5.32 -1.79
C TRP A 86 4.34 -5.09 -1.94
N ILE A 87 5.13 -5.38 -0.90
CA ILE A 87 6.59 -5.30 -0.94
C ILE A 87 7.15 -6.20 -2.03
N LEU A 88 6.70 -7.45 -2.12
CA LEU A 88 7.17 -8.40 -3.11
C LEU A 88 6.91 -7.90 -4.54
N ALA A 89 5.69 -7.48 -4.83
CA ALA A 89 5.31 -6.96 -6.14
C ALA A 89 6.11 -5.70 -6.50
N ARG A 90 6.27 -4.79 -5.55
CA ARG A 90 6.98 -3.54 -5.77
C ARG A 90 8.47 -3.74 -5.95
N SER A 91 9.10 -4.59 -5.14
CA SER A 91 10.51 -4.94 -5.25
C SER A 91 10.83 -5.60 -6.59
N ALA A 92 9.99 -6.56 -7.01
CA ALA A 92 10.15 -7.24 -8.29
C ALA A 92 10.03 -6.26 -9.45
N PHE A 93 9.02 -5.39 -9.43
CA PHE A 93 8.80 -4.40 -10.48
C PHE A 93 9.93 -3.38 -10.57
N LEU A 94 10.35 -2.81 -9.45
CA LEU A 94 11.41 -1.79 -9.40
C LEU A 94 12.78 -2.39 -9.78
N THR A 95 13.06 -3.62 -9.40
CA THR A 95 14.28 -4.33 -9.80
C THR A 95 14.26 -4.64 -11.30
N PHE A 96 13.13 -5.09 -11.84
CA PHE A 96 12.97 -5.31 -13.27
C PHE A 96 13.14 -4.02 -14.09
N ALA A 97 12.64 -2.89 -13.59
CA ALA A 97 12.80 -1.58 -14.20
C ALA A 97 14.19 -0.96 -13.98
N GLN A 98 15.13 -1.71 -13.36
CA GLN A 98 16.51 -1.27 -13.11
C GLN A 98 16.64 0.00 -12.27
N ASN A 99 15.75 0.20 -11.31
CA ASN A 99 15.86 1.30 -10.38
C ASN A 99 17.06 1.13 -9.42
N PRO A 100 17.72 2.22 -8.99
CA PRO A 100 18.76 2.16 -7.98
C PRO A 100 18.26 1.56 -6.66
N ILE A 101 19.12 0.83 -5.96
CA ILE A 101 18.79 0.20 -4.67
C ILE A 101 18.30 1.22 -3.64
N GLY A 102 18.90 2.43 -3.63
CA GLY A 102 18.48 3.50 -2.74
C GLY A 102 17.04 3.93 -2.95
N ASP A 103 16.59 4.03 -4.20
CA ASP A 103 15.22 4.37 -4.54
C ASP A 103 14.24 3.26 -4.13
N ILE A 104 14.62 2.00 -4.37
CA ILE A 104 13.84 0.85 -3.93
C ILE A 104 13.67 0.87 -2.40
N ALA A 105 14.73 1.15 -1.66
CA ALA A 105 14.69 1.24 -0.21
C ALA A 105 13.72 2.33 0.28
N ILE A 106 13.66 3.48 -0.40
CA ILE A 106 12.71 4.56 -0.09
C ILE A 106 11.27 4.10 -0.29
N TYR A 107 10.96 3.46 -1.42
CA TYR A 107 9.63 2.89 -1.68
C TYR A 107 9.20 1.90 -0.60
N LEU A 108 10.07 0.95 -0.28
CA LEU A 108 9.77 -0.10 0.71
C LEU A 108 9.61 0.46 2.12
N SER A 109 10.38 1.48 2.47
CA SER A 109 10.27 2.17 3.76
C SER A 109 8.92 2.86 3.93
N TRP A 110 8.43 3.55 2.89
CA TRP A 110 7.12 4.17 2.92
C TRP A 110 5.98 3.15 2.98
N ILE A 111 6.06 2.05 2.22
CA ILE A 111 5.09 0.95 2.29
C ILE A 111 5.00 0.41 3.73
N THR A 112 6.15 0.16 4.35
CA THR A 112 6.23 -0.33 5.72
C THR A 112 5.62 0.67 6.71
N LEU A 113 5.90 1.96 6.55
CA LEU A 113 5.33 3.01 7.39
C LEU A 113 3.81 3.07 7.29
N TRP A 114 3.26 3.03 6.07
CA TRP A 114 1.81 3.05 5.87
C TRP A 114 1.11 1.84 6.51
N CYS A 115 1.65 0.65 6.29
CA CYS A 115 1.10 -0.56 6.91
C CYS A 115 1.22 -0.56 8.43
N PHE A 116 2.32 -0.02 8.97
CA PHE A 116 2.50 0.15 10.40
C PHE A 116 1.45 1.11 11.01
N LEU A 117 1.20 2.24 10.37
CA LEU A 117 0.18 3.20 10.82
C LEU A 117 -1.22 2.61 10.79
N VAL A 118 -1.54 1.84 9.74
CA VAL A 118 -2.82 1.12 9.64
C VAL A 118 -2.94 0.07 10.75
N GLY A 119 -1.87 -0.64 11.05
CA GLY A 119 -1.81 -1.61 12.15
C GLY A 119 -2.06 -0.96 13.53
N LEU A 120 -1.44 0.20 13.77
CA LEU A 120 -1.68 0.97 15.00
C LEU A 120 -3.14 1.44 15.09
N TYR A 121 -3.69 1.93 14.01
CA TYR A 121 -5.09 2.35 13.94
C TYR A 121 -6.05 1.18 14.22
N ALA A 122 -5.81 0.03 13.59
CA ALA A 122 -6.61 -1.17 13.79
C ALA A 122 -6.57 -1.63 15.25
N ARG A 123 -5.39 -1.63 15.86
CA ARG A 123 -5.21 -2.00 17.27
C ARG A 123 -5.93 -1.03 18.21
N ARG A 124 -5.82 0.27 17.95
CA ARG A 124 -6.50 1.28 18.76
C ARG A 124 -8.01 1.13 18.69
N ARG A 125 -8.54 0.91 17.49
CA ARG A 125 -9.97 0.75 17.28
C ARG A 125 -10.51 -0.53 17.93
N SER A 126 -9.76 -1.62 17.90
CA SER A 126 -10.11 -2.87 18.58
C SER A 126 -10.25 -2.65 20.10
N LYS A 127 -9.30 -1.95 20.73
CA LYS A 127 -9.36 -1.64 22.16
C LYS A 127 -10.58 -0.78 22.52
N LEU A 128 -10.90 0.23 21.71
CA LEU A 128 -12.07 1.07 21.93
C LEU A 128 -13.38 0.29 21.77
N GLY A 129 -13.43 -0.69 20.87
CA GLY A 129 -14.57 -1.58 20.72
C GLY A 129 -14.75 -2.50 21.92
N ASP A 130 -13.67 -3.03 22.48
CA ASP A 130 -13.69 -3.89 23.67
C ASP A 130 -14.11 -3.10 24.94
N ASP A 131 -13.67 -1.84 25.06
CA ASP A 131 -14.05 -0.96 26.17
C ASP A 131 -15.52 -0.50 26.08
N ALA A 132 -16.09 -0.44 24.89
CA ALA A 132 -17.49 -0.08 24.66
C ALA A 132 -18.47 -1.25 24.81
N GLY A 133 -17.96 -2.46 24.86
CA GLY A 133 -18.71 -3.68 25.04
C GLY A 133 -18.61 -4.22 26.45
#